data_6b8f9ca3b22d8e4e2ed5f4ad081c0127
#
_entry.id   6b8f9ca3b22d8e4e2ed5f4ad081c0127
#
_cell.length_a   1.000
_cell.length_b   1.000
_cell.length_c   1.000
_cell.angle_alpha   90.00
_cell.angle_beta   90.00
_cell.angle_gamma   90.00
#
_symmetry.space_group_name_H-M   'P 1'
#
loop_
_entity.id
_entity.type
_entity.pdbx_description
1 polymer ?
#
loop_
_entity_poly.entity_id
_entity_poly.type
_entity_poly.pdbx_seq_one_letter_code
_entity_poly.pdbx_strand_id
1 'polypeptide(L)'
;MEQRHEGGCVRIASSGGVGSSGGICAVVGSADFDEAFFSRHRFDYVVAADAGFASLMRAGIHPDAVVGDFDSLGFVPDVPDAVVHPARKDESDLFLACEQALAHGCGTIALLGALGGRLDQTYATFQTLVRLSHRGIRSFAAGDGECVAVLTGGAFDELFLPASLNGG
;
A
#
# COMPACT_ATOMS: atom_id res chain seq x y z
N MET A 1 31.23 4.47 -22.97
CA MET A 1 29.90 4.76 -23.55
C MET A 1 28.86 4.27 -22.56
N GLU A 2 28.46 5.18 -21.71
CA GLU A 2 27.66 4.91 -20.50
C GLU A 2 26.17 4.97 -20.89
N GLN A 3 25.53 3.82 -20.95
CA GLN A 3 24.08 3.76 -21.16
C GLN A 3 23.38 4.06 -19.84
N ARG A 4 22.79 5.25 -19.75
CA ARG A 4 21.85 5.61 -18.69
C ARG A 4 20.59 4.78 -18.87
N HIS A 5 20.29 3.92 -17.92
CA HIS A 5 18.98 3.31 -17.79
C HIS A 5 17.98 4.39 -17.43
N GLU A 6 17.20 4.82 -18.40
CA GLU A 6 16.01 5.63 -18.14
C GLU A 6 14.98 4.73 -17.47
N GLY A 7 14.75 4.94 -16.18
CA GLY A 7 13.74 4.24 -15.41
C GLY A 7 12.36 4.49 -16.01
N GLY A 8 11.75 3.44 -16.56
CA GLY A 8 10.41 3.49 -17.11
C GLY A 8 9.40 3.88 -16.03
N CYS A 9 8.79 5.04 -16.18
CA CYS A 9 7.72 5.51 -15.32
C CYS A 9 6.47 4.67 -15.58
N VAL A 10 6.04 3.92 -14.57
CA VAL A 10 4.74 3.27 -14.60
C VAL A 10 3.68 4.35 -14.48
N ARG A 11 2.97 4.58 -15.56
CA ARG A 11 1.70 5.29 -15.48
C ARG A 11 0.67 4.31 -14.94
N ILE A 12 0.20 4.52 -13.72
CA ILE A 12 -1.07 3.95 -13.29
C ILE A 12 -2.11 4.72 -14.12
N ALA A 13 -2.39 4.20 -15.31
CA ALA A 13 -3.39 4.80 -16.17
C ALA A 13 -4.75 4.55 -15.53
N SER A 14 -5.47 5.62 -15.21
CA SER A 14 -6.90 5.60 -15.04
C SER A 14 -7.54 5.34 -16.41
N SER A 15 -7.37 4.15 -16.99
CA SER A 15 -8.07 3.76 -18.18
C SER A 15 -9.41 3.19 -17.80
N GLY A 16 -10.49 3.87 -18.21
CA GLY A 16 -11.85 3.40 -18.10
C GLY A 16 -12.02 2.02 -18.76
N GLY A 17 -12.18 1.02 -17.93
CA GLY A 17 -12.53 -0.34 -18.28
C GLY A 17 -13.11 -1.01 -17.05
N VAL A 18 -14.43 -1.13 -17.03
CA VAL A 18 -15.28 -1.94 -16.16
C VAL A 18 -14.88 -1.98 -14.65
N GLY A 19 -15.43 -1.05 -13.85
CA GLY A 19 -15.83 -1.40 -12.48
C GLY A 19 -14.92 -1.05 -11.33
N SER A 20 -13.98 -0.06 -11.40
CA SER A 20 -13.50 0.55 -10.17
C SER A 20 -13.47 2.07 -10.32
N SER A 21 -14.57 2.71 -9.99
CA SER A 21 -14.69 4.17 -9.89
C SER A 21 -14.03 4.75 -8.63
N GLY A 22 -13.22 3.97 -7.92
CA GLY A 22 -12.51 4.38 -6.72
C GLY A 22 -11.06 4.75 -7.02
N GLY A 23 -10.53 5.74 -6.28
CA GLY A 23 -9.14 6.19 -6.37
C GLY A 23 -8.11 5.12 -6.00
N ILE A 24 -6.83 5.47 -6.14
CA ILE A 24 -5.70 4.65 -5.70
C ILE A 24 -5.26 5.11 -4.33
N CYS A 25 -5.25 4.21 -3.38
CA CYS A 25 -4.83 4.50 -2.02
C CYS A 25 -3.50 3.83 -1.69
N ALA A 26 -2.62 4.59 -1.02
CA ALA A 26 -1.43 4.05 -0.40
C ALA A 26 -1.73 3.64 1.04
N VAL A 27 -1.39 2.41 1.40
CA VAL A 27 -1.35 1.94 2.78
C VAL A 27 0.11 1.69 3.13
N VAL A 28 0.63 2.45 4.09
CA VAL A 28 2.05 2.45 4.45
C VAL A 28 2.26 1.69 5.75
N GLY A 29 2.97 0.58 5.67
CA GLY A 29 3.33 -0.27 6.81
C GLY A 29 4.65 0.12 7.47
N SER A 30 5.09 -0.73 8.41
CA SER A 30 6.24 -0.48 9.28
C SER A 30 7.60 -0.94 8.71
N ALA A 31 7.64 -1.57 7.52
CA ALA A 31 8.88 -1.94 6.85
C ALA A 31 9.53 -0.75 6.12
N ASP A 32 10.61 -1.00 5.40
CA ASP A 32 11.32 0.06 4.68
C ASP A 32 10.41 0.74 3.65
N PHE A 33 10.29 2.06 3.77
CA PHE A 33 9.44 2.87 2.92
C PHE A 33 10.24 3.46 1.76
N ASP A 34 9.86 3.08 0.52
CA ASP A 34 10.45 3.63 -0.70
C ASP A 34 9.81 4.99 -1.04
N GLU A 35 10.41 6.06 -0.51
CA GLU A 35 9.99 7.44 -0.75
C GLU A 35 10.10 7.82 -2.24
N ALA A 36 11.09 7.28 -2.96
CA ALA A 36 11.27 7.56 -4.37
C ALA A 36 10.14 6.93 -5.21
N PHE A 37 9.69 5.74 -4.85
CA PHE A 37 8.50 5.15 -5.45
C PHE A 37 7.26 5.98 -5.16
N PHE A 38 7.04 6.35 -3.90
CA PHE A 38 5.88 7.16 -3.50
C PHE A 38 5.82 8.49 -4.26
N SER A 39 6.93 9.21 -4.37
CA SER A 39 7.00 10.53 -5.01
C SER A 39 6.74 10.49 -6.52
N ARG A 40 6.97 9.35 -7.18
CA ARG A 40 6.72 9.16 -8.61
C ARG A 40 5.27 8.82 -8.94
N HIS A 41 4.48 8.48 -7.94
CA HIS A 41 3.08 8.06 -8.11
C HIS A 41 2.13 9.05 -7.42
N ARG A 42 0.89 9.06 -7.84
CA ARG A 42 -0.17 9.83 -7.20
C ARG A 42 -1.10 8.89 -6.48
N PHE A 43 -1.38 9.23 -5.23
CA PHE A 43 -2.34 8.52 -4.39
C PHE A 43 -3.44 9.50 -4.00
N ASP A 44 -4.69 9.05 -4.05
CA ASP A 44 -5.85 9.87 -3.73
C ASP A 44 -6.13 9.87 -2.22
N TYR A 45 -5.61 8.87 -1.52
CA TYR A 45 -5.76 8.73 -0.08
C TYR A 45 -4.57 7.96 0.49
N VAL A 46 -4.05 8.39 1.62
CA VAL A 46 -2.87 7.80 2.26
C VAL A 46 -3.21 7.38 3.67
N VAL A 47 -3.08 6.09 3.97
CA VAL A 47 -3.30 5.53 5.30
C VAL A 47 -1.98 5.02 5.86
N ALA A 48 -1.64 5.45 7.05
CA ALA A 48 -0.52 4.89 7.80
C ALA A 48 -1.00 3.72 8.67
N ALA A 49 -0.31 2.60 8.62
CA ALA A 49 -0.50 1.48 9.53
C ALA A 49 0.61 1.47 10.58
N ASP A 50 0.25 1.68 11.85
CA ASP A 50 1.15 1.67 13.00
C ASP A 50 2.44 2.52 12.77
N ALA A 51 3.62 1.92 12.85
CA ALA A 51 4.91 2.60 12.67
C ALA A 51 5.12 3.20 11.25
N GLY A 52 4.31 2.87 10.27
CA GLY A 52 4.29 3.53 8.95
C GLY A 52 4.05 5.03 9.04
N PHE A 53 3.36 5.49 10.08
CA PHE A 53 3.19 6.91 10.38
C PHE A 53 4.55 7.63 10.53
N ALA A 54 5.46 7.05 11.30
CA ALA A 54 6.78 7.65 11.51
C ALA A 54 7.61 7.72 10.20
N SER A 55 7.44 6.75 9.30
CA SER A 55 8.12 6.76 7.99
C SER A 55 7.59 7.86 7.08
N LEU A 56 6.26 8.04 7.02
CA LEU A 56 5.63 9.13 6.27
C LEU A 56 6.04 10.50 6.80
N MET A 57 6.02 10.69 8.12
CA MET A 57 6.41 11.96 8.74
C MET A 57 7.88 12.32 8.47
N ARG A 58 8.79 11.34 8.48
CA ARG A 58 10.20 11.56 8.11
C ARG A 58 10.36 12.00 6.65
N ALA A 59 9.51 11.49 5.76
CA ALA A 59 9.46 11.88 4.36
C ALA A 59 8.71 13.21 4.10
N GLY A 60 8.18 13.85 5.16
CA GLY A 60 7.38 15.07 5.03
C GLY A 60 5.99 14.85 4.42
N ILE A 61 5.50 13.62 4.49
CA ILE A 61 4.19 13.22 3.95
C ILE A 61 3.21 13.11 5.10
N HIS A 62 2.11 13.85 5.01
CA HIS A 62 1.02 13.77 5.98
C HIS A 62 -0.01 12.75 5.51
N PRO A 63 -0.26 11.67 6.27
CA PRO A 63 -1.32 10.73 5.92
C PRO A 63 -2.70 11.34 6.18
N ASP A 64 -3.69 10.88 5.42
CA ASP A 64 -5.10 11.25 5.61
C ASP A 64 -5.73 10.50 6.78
N ALA A 65 -5.27 9.26 7.02
CA ALA A 65 -5.71 8.44 8.14
C ALA A 65 -4.55 7.66 8.77
N VAL A 66 -4.70 7.32 10.04
CA VAL A 66 -3.76 6.46 10.77
C VAL A 66 -4.54 5.36 11.48
N VAL A 67 -4.07 4.13 11.36
CA VAL A 67 -4.67 2.93 11.94
C VAL A 67 -3.63 2.19 12.77
N GLY A 68 -3.93 1.87 14.01
CA GLY A 68 -3.04 1.14 14.90
C GLY A 68 -3.47 1.25 16.35
N ASP A 69 -2.75 0.56 17.23
CA ASP A 69 -2.92 0.70 18.69
C ASP A 69 -2.09 1.85 19.29
N PHE A 70 -1.15 2.39 18.49
CA PHE A 70 -0.23 3.50 18.83
C PHE A 70 0.66 3.27 20.06
N ASP A 71 0.70 2.05 20.58
CA ASP A 71 1.55 1.70 21.73
C ASP A 71 3.03 1.96 21.42
N SER A 72 3.44 1.68 20.18
CA SER A 72 4.79 1.91 19.68
C SER A 72 5.14 3.39 19.49
N LEU A 73 4.15 4.25 19.23
CA LEU A 73 4.34 5.69 19.05
C LEU A 73 4.27 6.46 20.37
N GLY A 74 3.60 5.92 21.39
CA GLY A 74 3.42 6.58 22.69
C GLY A 74 2.49 7.80 22.67
N PHE A 75 1.84 8.11 21.56
CA PHE A 75 0.83 9.17 21.42
C PHE A 75 -0.12 8.83 20.24
N VAL A 76 -1.33 9.38 20.30
CA VAL A 76 -2.27 9.30 19.17
C VAL A 76 -1.99 10.45 18.22
N PRO A 77 -1.71 10.20 16.92
CA PRO A 77 -1.49 11.24 15.94
C PRO A 77 -2.71 12.17 15.78
N ASP A 78 -2.46 13.47 15.68
CA ASP A 78 -3.50 14.47 15.39
C ASP A 78 -3.71 14.55 13.88
N VAL A 79 -4.49 13.61 13.35
CA VAL A 79 -4.92 13.55 11.95
C VAL A 79 -6.45 13.45 11.89
N PRO A 80 -7.10 13.97 10.82
CA PRO A 80 -8.57 14.03 10.75
C PRO A 80 -9.26 12.68 10.96
N ASP A 81 -8.68 11.60 10.45
CA ASP A 81 -9.21 10.24 10.51
C ASP A 81 -8.28 9.29 11.30
N ALA A 82 -7.85 9.71 12.49
CA ALA A 82 -7.13 8.80 13.39
C ALA A 82 -8.09 7.73 13.93
N VAL A 83 -7.95 6.49 13.44
CA VAL A 83 -8.75 5.37 13.89
C VAL A 83 -7.92 4.52 14.86
N VAL A 84 -8.19 4.69 16.14
CA VAL A 84 -7.62 3.84 17.20
C VAL A 84 -8.40 2.53 17.21
N HIS A 85 -7.82 1.46 16.65
CA HIS A 85 -8.36 0.14 16.84
C HIS A 85 -7.74 -0.46 18.11
N PRO A 86 -8.54 -0.87 19.10
CA PRO A 86 -8.02 -1.74 20.16
C PRO A 86 -7.50 -3.01 19.46
N ALA A 87 -6.27 -3.41 19.81
CA ALA A 87 -5.61 -4.58 19.24
C ALA A 87 -6.57 -5.78 19.22
N ARG A 88 -7.25 -6.01 18.10
CA ARG A 88 -7.93 -7.27 17.85
C ARG A 88 -6.84 -8.29 17.55
N LYS A 89 -6.72 -9.28 18.42
CA LYS A 89 -5.65 -10.28 18.39
C LYS A 89 -5.54 -11.09 17.08
N ASP A 90 -6.47 -10.91 16.14
CA ASP A 90 -6.59 -11.76 14.96
C ASP A 90 -6.34 -11.04 13.61
N GLU A 91 -6.16 -9.73 13.59
CA GLU A 91 -5.96 -8.97 12.35
C GLU A 91 -4.73 -8.05 12.44
N SER A 92 -3.95 -7.99 11.37
CA SER A 92 -2.80 -7.07 11.31
C SER A 92 -3.26 -5.63 11.08
N ASP A 93 -2.53 -4.65 11.65
CA ASP A 93 -2.81 -3.22 11.43
C ASP A 93 -2.77 -2.85 9.95
N LEU A 94 -1.90 -3.52 9.17
CA LEU A 94 -1.84 -3.37 7.72
C LEU A 94 -3.19 -3.73 7.05
N PHE A 95 -3.83 -4.83 7.47
CA PHE A 95 -5.12 -5.23 6.93
C PHE A 95 -6.24 -4.28 7.38
N LEU A 96 -6.23 -3.84 8.63
CA LEU A 96 -7.20 -2.86 9.14
C LEU A 96 -7.06 -1.51 8.41
N ALA A 97 -5.83 -1.09 8.09
CA ALA A 97 -5.58 0.10 7.28
C ALA A 97 -6.12 -0.05 5.84
N CYS A 98 -6.06 -1.26 5.26
CA CYS A 98 -6.73 -1.54 3.98
C CYS A 98 -8.25 -1.41 4.09
N GLU A 99 -8.85 -1.90 5.17
CA GLU A 99 -10.30 -1.76 5.40
C GLU A 99 -10.70 -0.27 5.51
N GLN A 100 -9.88 0.54 6.18
CA GLN A 100 -10.09 1.99 6.24
C GLN A 100 -10.03 2.64 4.84
N ALA A 101 -9.03 2.29 4.02
CA ALA A 101 -8.91 2.77 2.66
C ALA A 101 -10.13 2.36 1.80
N LEU A 102 -10.61 1.13 1.94
CA LEU A 102 -11.79 0.64 1.23
C LEU A 102 -13.07 1.35 1.70
N ALA A 103 -13.21 1.63 3.00
CA ALA A 103 -14.34 2.39 3.54
C ALA A 103 -14.36 3.83 3.02
N HIS A 104 -13.19 4.42 2.73
CA HIS A 104 -13.07 5.72 2.07
C HIS A 104 -13.50 5.68 0.59
N GLY A 105 -13.58 4.50 -0.03
CA GLY A 105 -14.01 4.33 -1.42
C GLY A 105 -12.87 4.06 -2.40
N CYS A 106 -11.71 3.63 -1.91
CA CYS A 106 -10.58 3.26 -2.76
C CYS A 106 -10.87 2.00 -3.60
N GLY A 107 -10.57 2.06 -4.88
CA GLY A 107 -10.73 0.94 -5.81
C GLY A 107 -9.46 0.12 -6.02
N THR A 108 -8.32 0.69 -5.67
CA THR A 108 -7.01 0.04 -5.76
C THR A 108 -6.18 0.35 -4.52
N ILE A 109 -5.53 -0.65 -3.96
CA ILE A 109 -4.69 -0.55 -2.76
C ILE A 109 -3.23 -0.81 -3.12
N ALA A 110 -2.36 0.16 -2.84
CA ALA A 110 -0.91 0.02 -2.92
C ALA A 110 -0.36 -0.14 -1.48
N LEU A 111 0.24 -1.29 -1.18
CA LEU A 111 0.92 -1.54 0.09
C LEU A 111 2.37 -1.11 -0.05
N LEU A 112 2.78 -0.11 0.70
CA LEU A 112 4.14 0.44 0.72
C LEU A 112 4.73 0.28 2.11
N GLY A 113 6.06 0.18 2.23
CA GLY A 113 6.67 -0.14 3.53
C GLY A 113 6.11 -1.45 4.13
N ALA A 114 5.82 -2.41 3.27
CA ALA A 114 5.18 -3.67 3.63
C ALA A 114 5.98 -4.91 3.18
N LEU A 115 7.05 -4.70 2.41
CA LEU A 115 8.00 -5.74 1.96
C LEU A 115 9.34 -5.55 2.66
N GLY A 116 10.08 -6.64 2.79
CA GLY A 116 11.38 -6.62 3.46
C GLY A 116 11.28 -6.56 5.00
N GLY A 117 12.42 -6.34 5.66
CA GLY A 117 12.47 -6.33 7.12
C GLY A 117 12.20 -7.70 7.73
N ARG A 118 11.19 -7.80 8.59
CA ARG A 118 10.84 -9.06 9.26
C ARG A 118 10.04 -9.97 8.35
N LEU A 119 10.39 -11.25 8.33
CA LEU A 119 9.72 -12.26 7.50
C LEU A 119 8.23 -12.42 7.85
N ASP A 120 7.86 -12.32 9.13
CA ASP A 120 6.48 -12.41 9.58
C ASP A 120 5.61 -11.26 9.05
N GLN A 121 6.16 -10.05 8.96
CA GLN A 121 5.48 -8.89 8.35
C GLN A 121 5.29 -9.08 6.85
N THR A 122 6.33 -9.54 6.15
CA THR A 122 6.23 -9.84 4.71
C THR A 122 5.17 -10.93 4.46
N TYR A 123 5.13 -11.95 5.30
CA TYR A 123 4.10 -13.00 5.21
C TYR A 123 2.68 -12.45 5.44
N ALA A 124 2.50 -11.58 6.44
CA ALA A 124 1.21 -10.92 6.69
C ALA A 124 0.79 -10.04 5.51
N THR A 125 1.75 -9.40 4.82
CA THR A 125 1.50 -8.65 3.58
C THR A 125 0.95 -9.55 2.48
N PHE A 126 1.55 -10.72 2.26
CA PHE A 126 1.03 -11.68 1.27
C PHE A 126 -0.36 -12.18 1.62
N GLN A 127 -0.63 -12.49 2.89
CA GLN A 127 -1.98 -12.87 3.33
C GLN A 127 -2.99 -11.75 3.09
N THR A 128 -2.61 -10.49 3.33
CA THR A 128 -3.44 -9.32 3.05
C THR A 128 -3.77 -9.22 1.56
N LEU A 129 -2.76 -9.35 0.67
CA LEU A 129 -2.97 -9.35 -0.78
C LEU A 129 -3.91 -10.47 -1.23
N VAL A 130 -3.74 -11.69 -0.69
CA VAL A 130 -4.63 -12.83 -0.97
C VAL A 130 -6.07 -12.50 -0.56
N ARG A 131 -6.29 -11.97 0.65
CA ARG A 131 -7.63 -11.61 1.14
C ARG A 131 -8.29 -10.54 0.27
N LEU A 132 -7.54 -9.51 -0.12
CA LEU A 132 -8.03 -8.45 -1.01
C LEU A 132 -8.37 -9.00 -2.40
N SER A 133 -7.52 -9.87 -2.96
CA SER A 133 -7.75 -10.51 -4.26
C SER A 133 -9.01 -11.38 -4.25
N HIS A 134 -9.25 -12.17 -3.21
CA HIS A 134 -10.50 -12.94 -3.07
C HIS A 134 -11.76 -12.09 -3.01
N ARG A 135 -11.64 -10.84 -2.59
CA ARG A 135 -12.74 -9.85 -2.58
C ARG A 135 -12.87 -9.07 -3.89
N GLY A 136 -12.08 -9.39 -4.90
CA GLY A 136 -12.06 -8.69 -6.17
C GLY A 136 -11.42 -7.29 -6.11
N ILE A 137 -10.61 -7.01 -5.07
CA ILE A 137 -9.96 -5.72 -4.88
C ILE A 137 -8.58 -5.77 -5.51
N ARG A 138 -8.30 -4.81 -6.39
CA ARG A 138 -6.97 -4.65 -6.98
C ARG A 138 -5.98 -4.21 -5.90
N SER A 139 -4.91 -4.96 -5.74
CA SER A 139 -3.89 -4.62 -4.76
C SER A 139 -2.52 -5.13 -5.16
N PHE A 140 -1.49 -4.41 -4.75
CA PHE A 140 -0.10 -4.80 -4.91
C PHE A 140 0.72 -4.26 -3.75
N ALA A 141 1.86 -4.88 -3.48
CA ALA A 141 2.87 -4.36 -2.58
C ALA A 141 4.10 -3.93 -3.38
N ALA A 142 4.69 -2.80 -3.04
CA ALA A 142 5.90 -2.31 -3.69
C ALA A 142 6.91 -1.77 -2.66
N GLY A 143 8.18 -1.99 -2.95
CA GLY A 143 9.31 -1.51 -2.14
C GLY A 143 10.62 -2.15 -2.59
N ASP A 144 11.72 -1.45 -2.36
CA ASP A 144 13.10 -1.91 -2.66
C ASP A 144 13.29 -2.40 -4.12
N GLY A 145 12.61 -1.73 -5.06
CA GLY A 145 12.65 -2.09 -6.48
C GLY A 145 11.83 -3.33 -6.85
N GLU A 146 11.11 -3.92 -5.90
CA GLU A 146 10.23 -5.06 -6.11
C GLU A 146 8.77 -4.66 -6.10
N CYS A 147 7.95 -5.42 -6.83
CA CYS A 147 6.50 -5.30 -6.80
C CYS A 147 5.89 -6.69 -6.81
N VAL A 148 4.94 -6.91 -5.90
CA VAL A 148 4.25 -8.19 -5.73
C VAL A 148 2.75 -7.95 -5.80
N ALA A 149 2.07 -8.75 -6.61
CA ALA A 149 0.62 -8.81 -6.63
C ALA A 149 0.14 -10.26 -6.55
N VAL A 150 -1.03 -10.47 -5.99
CA VAL A 150 -1.65 -11.79 -5.90
C VAL A 150 -2.91 -11.80 -6.75
N LEU A 151 -3.00 -12.79 -7.64
CA LEU A 151 -4.17 -13.04 -8.46
C LEU A 151 -4.83 -14.33 -7.98
N THR A 152 -6.11 -14.24 -7.65
CA THR A 152 -6.95 -15.41 -7.41
C THR A 152 -7.88 -15.59 -8.60
N GLY A 153 -7.99 -16.81 -9.11
CA GLY A 153 -8.65 -17.10 -10.39
C GLY A 153 -10.04 -16.46 -10.53
N GLY A 154 -10.26 -15.78 -11.65
CA GLY A 154 -11.52 -15.16 -12.03
C GLY A 154 -11.73 -13.71 -11.58
N ALA A 155 -10.81 -13.11 -10.83
CA ALA A 155 -11.00 -11.75 -10.31
C ALA A 155 -10.53 -10.63 -11.25
N PHE A 156 -9.55 -10.89 -12.12
CA PHE A 156 -8.99 -9.88 -13.02
C PHE A 156 -8.58 -10.47 -14.36
N ASP A 157 -9.04 -9.85 -15.44
CA ASP A 157 -8.61 -10.19 -16.81
C ASP A 157 -7.23 -9.61 -17.13
N GLU A 158 -6.79 -8.58 -16.41
CA GLU A 158 -5.50 -7.92 -16.61
C GLU A 158 -4.87 -7.50 -15.29
N LEU A 159 -3.62 -7.87 -15.08
CA LEU A 159 -2.76 -7.34 -14.04
C LEU A 159 -1.84 -6.29 -14.64
N PHE A 160 -2.03 -5.03 -14.26
CA PHE A 160 -1.07 -3.98 -14.57
C PHE A 160 0.08 -4.05 -13.56
N LEU A 161 1.12 -4.79 -13.89
CA LEU A 161 2.39 -4.69 -13.18
C LEU A 161 3.14 -3.43 -13.67
N PRO A 162 3.90 -2.80 -12.78
CA PRO A 162 4.80 -1.72 -13.17
C PRO A 162 5.70 -2.13 -14.33
N ALA A 163 5.79 -1.29 -15.38
CA ALA A 163 6.58 -1.58 -16.59
C ALA A 163 8.07 -1.81 -16.32
N SER A 164 8.59 -1.41 -15.16
CA SER A 164 9.95 -1.67 -14.73
C SER A 164 10.27 -3.15 -14.47
N LEU A 165 9.26 -4.01 -14.38
CA LEU A 165 9.45 -5.46 -14.21
C LEU A 165 9.48 -6.23 -15.55
N ASN A 166 9.25 -5.57 -16.68
CA ASN A 166 9.30 -6.18 -18.00
C ASN A 166 10.65 -6.01 -18.71
N GLY A 167 11.70 -5.57 -18.00
CA GLY A 167 13.06 -5.38 -18.50
C GLY A 167 13.94 -6.56 -18.13
N GLY A 168 13.86 -7.65 -18.84
CA GLY A 168 14.84 -8.72 -18.87
C GLY A 168 15.26 -8.96 -20.29
#